data_b528434c464be2e43134e388494bc9b0
#
_entry.id   b528434c464be2e43134e388494bc9b0
#
_cell.length_a   1.000
_cell.length_b   1.000
_cell.length_c   1.000
_cell.angle_alpha   90.00
_cell.angle_beta   90.00
_cell.angle_gamma   90.00
#
_symmetry.space_group_name_H-M   'P 1'
#
loop_
_entity.id
_entity.type
_entity.pdbx_description
1 polymer ?
#
loop_
_entity_poly.entity_id
_entity_poly.type
_entity_poly.pdbx_seq_one_letter_code
_entity_poly.pdbx_strand_id
1 'polypeptide(L)'
;MEKQLSEQAERDDQPANQALNLNNRATVVGGLALWRLERVQQMIKSDLGKKISVPMLAQACALTRSHFSRAFKRSLGISPQNWIRQQRIDQAKELIRNSPLTLTQISAECGFCDQAHFSHMFSKTEGTNPASWRGLERQAAALRFQVVESSRHMWTLEMNPSSIATASGSRPKTVNPLCS
;
A
#
# COMPACT_ATOMS: atom_id res chain seq x y z
N MET A 1 17.38 44.63 -40.12
CA MET A 1 16.81 43.27 -40.22
C MET A 1 17.26 42.34 -39.08
N GLU A 2 18.29 42.68 -38.31
CA GLU A 2 18.81 41.83 -37.22
C GLU A 2 18.03 41.91 -35.89
N LYS A 3 17.26 43.00 -35.64
CA LYS A 3 16.46 43.15 -34.41
C LYS A 3 15.18 42.33 -34.32
N GLN A 4 14.66 41.80 -35.43
CA GLN A 4 13.45 40.99 -35.45
C GLN A 4 13.72 39.48 -35.24
N LEU A 5 14.95 39.03 -35.42
CA LEU A 5 15.34 37.64 -35.20
C LEU A 5 15.66 37.31 -33.73
N SER A 6 16.04 38.32 -32.91
CA SER A 6 16.30 38.12 -31.49
C SER A 6 15.03 38.11 -30.62
N GLU A 7 13.94 38.72 -31.07
CA GLU A 7 12.64 38.67 -30.37
C GLU A 7 11.84 37.39 -30.61
N GLN A 8 12.16 36.63 -31.67
CA GLN A 8 11.52 35.33 -31.93
C GLN A 8 12.15 34.19 -31.13
N ALA A 9 13.42 34.28 -30.77
CA ALA A 9 14.12 33.24 -30.00
C ALA A 9 13.72 33.19 -28.51
N GLU A 10 13.16 34.27 -27.97
CA GLU A 10 12.70 34.30 -26.55
C GLU A 10 11.27 33.81 -26.35
N ARG A 11 10.52 33.50 -27.42
CA ARG A 11 9.13 33.03 -27.33
C ARG A 11 8.96 31.51 -27.34
N ASP A 12 9.98 30.76 -27.73
CA ASP A 12 9.89 29.29 -27.84
C ASP A 12 10.24 28.54 -26.55
N ASP A 13 10.72 29.24 -25.50
CA ASP A 13 11.08 28.64 -24.20
C ASP A 13 9.95 28.68 -23.15
N GLN A 14 8.74 29.10 -23.54
CA GLN A 14 7.63 29.34 -22.63
C GLN A 14 6.77 28.12 -22.22
N PRO A 15 6.68 27.01 -22.99
CA PRO A 15 5.83 25.89 -22.55
C PRO A 15 6.40 25.06 -21.40
N ALA A 16 7.73 24.95 -21.30
CA ALA A 16 8.38 24.20 -20.21
C ALA A 16 8.26 24.92 -18.87
N ASN A 17 8.31 26.23 -18.86
CA ASN A 17 8.21 27.04 -17.65
C ASN A 17 6.77 27.19 -17.15
N GLN A 18 5.76 27.08 -18.04
CA GLN A 18 4.35 27.04 -17.66
C GLN A 18 3.93 25.67 -17.10
N ALA A 19 4.46 24.58 -17.62
CA ALA A 19 4.23 23.25 -17.06
C ALA A 19 4.82 23.09 -15.64
N LEU A 20 5.99 23.68 -15.39
CA LEU A 20 6.59 23.76 -14.04
C LEU A 20 5.75 24.62 -13.07
N ASN A 21 5.07 25.65 -13.57
CA ASN A 21 4.20 26.50 -12.77
C ASN A 21 2.84 25.87 -12.44
N LEU A 22 2.30 25.00 -13.28
CA LEU A 22 1.05 24.26 -13.02
C LEU A 22 1.24 23.20 -11.95
N ASN A 23 2.40 22.49 -11.93
CA ASN A 23 2.74 21.55 -10.87
C ASN A 23 3.00 22.24 -9.52
N ASN A 24 3.31 23.52 -9.53
CA ASN A 24 3.54 24.30 -8.30
C ASN A 24 2.23 24.84 -7.68
N ARG A 25 1.10 24.82 -8.40
CA ARG A 25 -0.19 25.35 -7.93
C ARG A 25 -1.00 24.35 -7.08
N ALA A 26 -0.66 23.07 -7.09
CA ALA A 26 -1.32 22.04 -6.27
C ALA A 26 -0.69 21.84 -4.88
N THR A 27 0.28 22.69 -4.49
CA THR A 27 0.93 22.59 -3.19
C THR A 27 0.20 23.40 -2.13
N VAL A 28 0.03 22.82 -0.96
CA VAL A 28 -0.42 23.54 0.24
C VAL A 28 0.49 24.76 0.45
N VAL A 29 -0.08 25.94 0.66
CA VAL A 29 0.67 27.19 0.85
C VAL A 29 1.75 26.98 1.92
N GLY A 30 3.03 27.17 1.54
CA GLY A 30 4.19 26.94 2.39
C GLY A 30 4.57 25.48 2.61
N GLY A 31 3.96 24.53 1.87
CA GLY A 31 4.37 23.12 1.80
C GLY A 31 5.52 22.87 0.82
N LEU A 32 5.90 21.61 0.65
CA LEU A 32 6.85 21.18 -0.38
C LEU A 32 6.16 21.18 -1.74
N ALA A 33 6.89 21.59 -2.79
CA ALA A 33 6.45 21.37 -4.16
C ALA A 33 6.22 19.86 -4.41
N LEU A 34 5.22 19.52 -5.20
CA LEU A 34 4.79 18.11 -5.41
C LEU A 34 5.96 17.21 -5.81
N TRP A 35 6.78 17.62 -6.76
CA TRP A 35 7.93 16.83 -7.21
C TRP A 35 8.98 16.59 -6.10
N ARG A 36 9.17 17.55 -5.17
CA ARG A 36 10.05 17.38 -4.00
C ARG A 36 9.45 16.37 -3.02
N LEU A 37 8.16 16.45 -2.81
CA LEU A 37 7.44 15.53 -1.94
C LEU A 37 7.53 14.11 -2.47
N GLU A 38 7.23 13.89 -3.74
CA GLU A 38 7.33 12.58 -4.41
C GLU A 38 8.75 12.02 -4.35
N ARG A 39 9.75 12.85 -4.68
CA ARG A 39 11.16 12.46 -4.60
C ARG A 39 11.54 11.98 -3.20
N VAL A 40 11.17 12.73 -2.16
CA VAL A 40 11.46 12.36 -0.77
C VAL A 40 10.73 11.07 -0.37
N GLN A 41 9.47 10.92 -0.75
CA GLN A 41 8.71 9.70 -0.48
C GLN A 41 9.33 8.48 -1.16
N GLN A 42 9.78 8.60 -2.39
CA GLN A 42 10.49 7.53 -3.10
C GLN A 42 11.81 7.17 -2.40
N MET A 43 12.64 8.18 -2.05
CA MET A 43 13.90 7.96 -1.33
C MET A 43 13.68 7.23 0.00
N ILE A 44 12.62 7.56 0.72
CA ILE A 44 12.31 6.89 1.99
C ILE A 44 11.84 5.47 1.74
N LYS A 45 10.97 5.24 0.76
CA LYS A 45 10.46 3.89 0.44
C LYS A 45 11.55 2.94 -0.06
N SER A 46 12.51 3.43 -0.85
CA SER A 46 13.61 2.61 -1.39
C SER A 46 14.64 2.18 -0.33
N ASP A 47 14.76 2.94 0.75
CA ASP A 47 15.85 2.76 1.73
C ASP A 47 15.36 2.59 3.18
N LEU A 48 14.12 2.10 3.40
CA LEU A 48 13.51 2.01 4.74
C LEU A 48 14.38 1.23 5.76
N GLY A 49 15.07 0.17 5.30
CA GLY A 49 16.00 -0.60 6.13
C GLY A 49 17.31 0.12 6.44
N LYS A 50 17.64 1.19 5.73
CA LYS A 50 18.89 1.94 5.93
C LYS A 50 18.69 3.13 6.86
N LYS A 51 19.82 3.77 7.22
CA LYS A 51 19.81 4.98 8.03
C LYS A 51 19.35 6.18 7.21
N ILE A 52 18.08 6.53 7.32
CA ILE A 52 17.51 7.73 6.70
C ILE A 52 17.58 8.88 7.71
N SER A 53 18.19 10.01 7.30
CA SER A 53 18.27 11.19 8.13
C SER A 53 17.52 12.38 7.53
N VAL A 54 16.87 13.17 8.38
CA VAL A 54 16.15 14.39 7.92
C VAL A 54 17.08 15.39 7.21
N PRO A 55 18.34 15.59 7.64
CA PRO A 55 19.28 16.43 6.88
C PRO A 55 19.52 15.92 5.45
N MET A 56 19.67 14.63 5.23
CA MET A 56 19.85 14.04 3.91
C MET A 56 18.65 14.31 2.99
N LEU A 57 17.43 14.17 3.50
CA LEU A 57 16.20 14.45 2.75
C LEU A 57 16.07 15.95 2.43
N ALA A 58 16.43 16.81 3.38
CA ALA A 58 16.45 18.26 3.18
C ALA A 58 17.45 18.68 2.09
N GLN A 59 18.65 18.08 2.10
CA GLN A 59 19.68 18.30 1.07
C GLN A 59 19.20 17.88 -0.32
N ALA A 60 18.54 16.71 -0.42
CA ALA A 60 17.95 16.24 -1.68
C ALA A 60 16.88 17.18 -2.26
N CYS A 61 16.29 18.04 -1.42
CA CYS A 61 15.34 19.08 -1.81
C CYS A 61 15.97 20.47 -1.97
N ALA A 62 17.29 20.61 -1.80
CA ALA A 62 17.99 21.90 -1.75
C ALA A 62 17.37 22.86 -0.70
N LEU A 63 17.05 22.33 0.49
CA LEU A 63 16.44 23.09 1.60
C LEU A 63 17.28 22.90 2.88
N THR A 64 17.20 23.87 3.77
CA THR A 64 17.70 23.70 5.13
C THR A 64 16.83 22.69 5.90
N ARG A 65 17.40 22.00 6.89
CA ARG A 65 16.69 21.05 7.73
C ARG A 65 15.40 21.63 8.34
N SER A 66 15.48 22.85 8.85
CA SER A 66 14.35 23.53 9.49
C SER A 66 13.24 23.89 8.49
N HIS A 67 13.62 24.39 7.33
CA HIS A 67 12.67 24.71 6.26
C HIS A 67 12.00 23.44 5.73
N PHE A 68 12.78 22.42 5.40
CA PHE A 68 12.28 21.12 4.97
C PHE A 68 11.28 20.54 5.97
N SER A 69 11.62 20.47 7.26
CA SER A 69 10.76 19.86 8.28
C SER A 69 9.42 20.58 8.42
N ARG A 70 9.43 21.93 8.35
CA ARG A 70 8.20 22.73 8.39
C ARG A 70 7.34 22.55 7.13
N ALA A 71 7.97 22.62 5.96
CA ALA A 71 7.28 22.46 4.68
C ALA A 71 6.71 21.04 4.52
N PHE A 72 7.46 20.00 4.89
CA PHE A 72 7.00 18.61 4.89
C PHE A 72 5.79 18.42 5.81
N LYS A 73 5.87 18.94 7.05
CA LYS A 73 4.74 18.87 7.99
C LYS A 73 3.51 19.60 7.46
N ARG A 74 3.67 20.72 6.79
CA ARG A 74 2.55 21.43 6.14
C ARG A 74 1.92 20.60 5.01
N SER A 75 2.74 19.90 4.21
CA SER A 75 2.25 19.06 3.11
C SER A 75 1.51 17.80 3.56
N LEU A 76 1.99 17.12 4.61
CA LEU A 76 1.49 15.80 5.03
C LEU A 76 0.86 15.77 6.43
N GLY A 77 0.81 16.90 7.14
CA GLY A 77 0.27 16.98 8.49
C GLY A 77 1.19 16.43 9.60
N ILE A 78 2.19 15.64 9.27
CA ILE A 78 3.10 14.97 10.22
C ILE A 78 4.57 15.29 9.93
N SER A 79 5.42 15.15 10.97
CA SER A 79 6.85 15.42 10.80
C SER A 79 7.52 14.34 9.93
N PRO A 80 8.66 14.67 9.24
CA PRO A 80 9.40 13.70 8.43
C PRO A 80 9.80 12.44 9.22
N GLN A 81 10.23 12.60 10.48
CA GLN A 81 10.62 11.46 11.33
C GLN A 81 9.43 10.55 11.65
N ASN A 82 8.27 11.13 11.95
CA ASN A 82 7.06 10.34 12.20
C ASN A 82 6.60 9.63 10.94
N TRP A 83 6.70 10.27 9.79
CA TRP A 83 6.35 9.67 8.52
C TRP A 83 7.28 8.49 8.18
N ILE A 84 8.60 8.63 8.33
CA ILE A 84 9.58 7.52 8.16
C ILE A 84 9.23 6.36 9.10
N ARG A 85 8.92 6.65 10.36
CA ARG A 85 8.53 5.64 11.36
C ARG A 85 7.27 4.91 10.93
N GLN A 86 6.25 5.62 10.47
CA GLN A 86 5.02 5.02 9.97
C GLN A 86 5.31 4.08 8.79
N GLN A 87 6.08 4.51 7.80
CA GLN A 87 6.44 3.67 6.66
C GLN A 87 7.19 2.39 7.08
N ARG A 88 8.06 2.49 8.09
CA ARG A 88 8.75 1.31 8.66
C ARG A 88 7.79 0.33 9.35
N ILE A 89 6.78 0.86 10.06
CA ILE A 89 5.74 0.02 10.68
C ILE A 89 4.87 -0.63 9.60
N ASP A 90 4.48 0.10 8.57
CA ASP A 90 3.70 -0.45 7.45
C ASP A 90 4.46 -1.56 6.73
N GLN A 91 5.77 -1.38 6.46
CA GLN A 91 6.63 -2.44 5.92
C GLN A 91 6.73 -3.65 6.87
N ALA A 92 6.87 -3.42 8.17
CA ALA A 92 6.91 -4.50 9.15
C ALA A 92 5.61 -5.31 9.16
N LYS A 93 4.45 -4.67 9.02
CA LYS A 93 3.14 -5.36 8.89
C LYS A 93 3.11 -6.26 7.66
N GLU A 94 3.60 -5.79 6.52
CA GLU A 94 3.69 -6.61 5.31
C GLU A 94 4.64 -7.81 5.49
N LEU A 95 5.80 -7.60 6.12
CA LEU A 95 6.73 -8.71 6.40
C LEU A 95 6.16 -9.72 7.41
N ILE A 96 5.41 -9.26 8.42
CA ILE A 96 4.75 -10.16 9.37
C ILE A 96 3.69 -11.03 8.68
N ARG A 97 2.95 -10.49 7.70
CA ARG A 97 1.93 -11.22 6.95
C ARG A 97 2.53 -12.20 5.97
N ASN A 98 3.53 -11.77 5.22
CA ASN A 98 3.94 -12.41 3.98
C ASN A 98 5.29 -13.13 4.07
N SER A 99 5.93 -13.16 5.24
CA SER A 99 7.24 -13.80 5.41
C SER A 99 7.32 -14.68 6.66
N PRO A 100 8.23 -15.69 6.67
CA PRO A 100 8.51 -16.49 7.84
C PRO A 100 9.49 -15.83 8.81
N LEU A 101 9.92 -14.60 8.55
CA LEU A 101 10.95 -13.90 9.33
C LEU A 101 10.56 -13.74 10.80
N THR A 102 11.55 -13.86 11.67
CA THR A 102 11.40 -13.56 13.10
C THR A 102 11.20 -12.07 13.33
N LEU A 103 10.63 -11.66 14.47
CA LEU A 103 10.46 -10.25 14.81
C LEU A 103 11.79 -9.50 14.90
N THR A 104 12.86 -10.19 15.30
CA THR A 104 14.22 -9.63 15.31
C THR A 104 14.70 -9.32 13.89
N GLN A 105 14.52 -10.25 12.96
CA GLN A 105 14.88 -10.04 11.55
C GLN A 105 14.04 -8.91 10.93
N ILE A 106 12.72 -8.89 11.16
CA ILE A 106 11.83 -7.84 10.67
C ILE A 106 12.25 -6.47 11.23
N SER A 107 12.62 -6.40 12.51
CA SER A 107 13.13 -5.18 13.13
C SER A 107 14.36 -4.64 12.38
N ALA A 108 15.32 -5.50 12.06
CA ALA A 108 16.52 -5.13 11.32
C ALA A 108 16.20 -4.70 9.87
N GLU A 109 15.39 -5.47 9.15
CA GLU A 109 14.96 -5.17 7.77
C GLU A 109 14.20 -3.84 7.65
N CYS A 110 13.44 -3.48 8.68
CA CYS A 110 12.71 -2.20 8.73
C CYS A 110 13.56 -1.04 9.29
N GLY A 111 14.84 -1.25 9.59
CA GLY A 111 15.76 -0.21 10.02
C GLY A 111 15.56 0.29 11.46
N PHE A 112 15.00 -0.54 12.34
CA PHE A 112 14.99 -0.28 13.77
C PHE A 112 16.30 -0.71 14.40
N CYS A 113 16.70 -0.02 15.49
CA CYS A 113 17.98 -0.32 16.17
C CYS A 113 18.00 -1.73 16.79
N ASP A 114 16.86 -2.16 17.32
CA ASP A 114 16.67 -3.45 17.99
C ASP A 114 15.19 -3.84 18.04
N GLN A 115 14.90 -5.08 18.44
CA GLN A 115 13.54 -5.61 18.54
C GLN A 115 12.72 -4.90 19.63
N ALA A 116 13.33 -4.46 20.73
CA ALA A 116 12.60 -3.79 21.81
C ALA A 116 12.10 -2.42 21.35
N HIS A 117 12.96 -1.64 20.69
CA HIS A 117 12.59 -0.37 20.07
C HIS A 117 11.49 -0.57 19.02
N PHE A 118 11.63 -1.58 18.14
CA PHE A 118 10.59 -1.94 17.17
C PHE A 118 9.26 -2.25 17.86
N SER A 119 9.25 -3.15 18.86
CA SER A 119 8.02 -3.58 19.55
C SER A 119 7.33 -2.41 20.26
N HIS A 120 8.12 -1.52 20.89
CA HIS A 120 7.59 -0.31 21.52
C HIS A 120 6.95 0.62 20.49
N MET A 121 7.62 0.88 19.37
CA MET A 121 7.09 1.76 18.33
C MET A 121 5.88 1.17 17.61
N PHE A 122 5.88 -0.14 17.36
CA PHE A 122 4.76 -0.86 16.78
C PHE A 122 3.53 -0.77 17.68
N SER A 123 3.69 -1.07 18.99
CA SER A 123 2.59 -0.99 19.95
C SER A 123 2.02 0.43 20.09
N LYS A 124 2.89 1.44 20.02
CA LYS A 124 2.46 2.85 20.04
C LYS A 124 1.64 3.24 18.83
N THR A 125 1.92 2.64 17.67
CA THR A 125 1.26 2.96 16.41
C THR A 125 -0.01 2.14 16.20
N GLU A 126 0.04 0.83 16.47
CA GLU A 126 -1.03 -0.13 16.17
C GLU A 126 -1.91 -0.49 17.38
N GLY A 127 -1.56 -0.01 18.59
CA GLY A 127 -2.29 -0.31 19.82
C GLY A 127 -2.07 -1.72 20.37
N THR A 128 -1.34 -2.58 19.68
CA THR A 128 -1.03 -3.96 20.10
C THR A 128 0.41 -4.33 19.78
N ASN A 129 0.98 -5.31 20.50
CA ASN A 129 2.35 -5.72 20.24
C ASN A 129 2.48 -6.56 18.95
N PRO A 130 3.66 -6.59 18.30
CA PRO A 130 3.82 -7.25 17.00
C PRO A 130 3.64 -8.77 17.07
N ALA A 131 3.86 -9.43 18.22
CA ALA A 131 3.63 -10.87 18.37
C ALA A 131 2.13 -11.20 18.39
N SER A 132 1.35 -10.46 19.17
CA SER A 132 -0.12 -10.59 19.19
C SER A 132 -0.73 -10.26 17.82
N TRP A 133 -0.24 -9.21 17.18
CA TRP A 133 -0.68 -8.82 15.84
C TRP A 133 -0.41 -9.94 14.81
N ARG A 134 0.77 -10.59 14.86
CA ARG A 134 1.08 -11.77 14.05
C ARG A 134 0.11 -12.93 14.30
N GLY A 135 -0.26 -13.17 15.54
CA GLY A 135 -1.25 -14.19 15.92
C GLY A 135 -2.60 -13.92 15.27
N LEU A 136 -3.09 -12.70 15.37
CA LEU A 136 -4.37 -12.27 14.77
C LEU A 136 -4.37 -12.40 13.24
N GLU A 137 -3.29 -12.00 12.58
CA GLU A 137 -3.18 -12.11 11.12
C GLU A 137 -3.17 -13.59 10.66
N ARG A 138 -2.50 -14.48 11.40
CA ARG A 138 -2.53 -15.93 11.11
C ARG A 138 -3.92 -16.52 11.27
N GLN A 139 -4.65 -16.14 12.32
CA GLN A 139 -6.04 -16.57 12.52
C GLN A 139 -6.95 -16.06 11.39
N ALA A 140 -6.81 -14.78 11.03
CA ALA A 140 -7.58 -14.19 9.94
C ALA A 140 -7.27 -14.87 8.58
N ALA A 141 -6.03 -15.23 8.32
CA ALA A 141 -5.63 -15.97 7.12
C ALA A 141 -6.23 -17.38 7.10
N ALA A 142 -6.22 -18.10 8.23
CA ALA A 142 -6.82 -19.43 8.36
C ALA A 142 -8.33 -19.41 8.12
N LEU A 143 -9.04 -18.43 8.69
CA LEU A 143 -10.48 -18.26 8.48
C LEU A 143 -10.83 -17.95 7.01
N ARG A 144 -10.04 -17.09 6.36
CA ARG A 144 -10.21 -16.82 4.91
C ARG A 144 -10.05 -18.07 4.07
N PHE A 145 -9.06 -18.91 4.40
CA PHE A 145 -8.84 -20.20 3.71
C PHE A 145 -10.03 -21.12 3.90
N GLN A 146 -10.57 -21.27 5.11
CA GLN A 146 -11.75 -22.11 5.38
C GLN A 146 -12.99 -21.65 4.60
N VAL A 147 -13.23 -20.36 4.49
CA VAL A 147 -14.36 -19.81 3.73
C VAL A 147 -14.23 -20.15 2.25
N VAL A 148 -13.03 -20.01 1.68
CA VAL A 148 -12.76 -20.33 0.26
C VAL A 148 -12.94 -21.82 -0.01
N GLU A 149 -12.45 -22.69 0.88
CA GLU A 149 -12.57 -24.15 0.75
C GLU A 149 -14.03 -24.59 0.86
N SER A 150 -14.79 -24.05 1.80
CA SER A 150 -16.23 -24.32 1.95
C SER A 150 -17.03 -23.90 0.70
N SER A 151 -16.69 -22.76 0.13
CA SER A 151 -17.30 -22.28 -1.11
C SER A 151 -16.97 -23.21 -2.29
N ARG A 152 -15.72 -23.69 -2.38
CA ARG A 152 -15.29 -24.62 -3.42
C ARG A 152 -16.02 -25.96 -3.34
N HIS A 153 -16.27 -26.49 -2.13
CA HIS A 153 -17.03 -27.70 -1.92
C HIS A 153 -18.50 -27.55 -2.34
N MET A 154 -19.11 -26.41 -2.12
CA MET A 154 -20.49 -26.14 -2.53
C MET A 154 -20.65 -26.18 -4.06
N TRP A 155 -19.70 -25.62 -4.81
CA TRP A 155 -19.71 -25.63 -6.27
C TRP A 155 -19.51 -27.03 -6.87
N THR A 156 -18.73 -27.93 -6.22
CA THR A 156 -18.52 -29.31 -6.68
C THR A 156 -19.72 -30.19 -6.44
N LEU A 157 -20.55 -29.92 -5.44
CA LEU A 157 -21.79 -30.66 -5.19
C LEU A 157 -22.92 -30.26 -6.14
N GLU A 158 -23.02 -29.01 -6.53
CA GLU A 158 -24.04 -28.51 -7.47
C GLU A 158 -23.75 -28.86 -8.94
N MET A 159 -22.50 -29.04 -9.33
CA MET A 159 -22.10 -29.40 -10.70
C MET A 159 -21.84 -30.87 -10.96
N ASN A 160 -22.30 -31.82 -10.08
CA ASN A 160 -22.22 -33.23 -10.38
C ASN A 160 -23.45 -33.65 -11.22
N PRO A 161 -23.34 -33.85 -12.54
CA PRO A 161 -24.47 -34.21 -13.40
C PRO A 161 -25.02 -35.61 -13.14
N SER A 162 -24.42 -36.38 -12.25
CA SER A 162 -24.85 -37.75 -11.90
C SER A 162 -26.05 -37.79 -10.95
N SER A 163 -26.45 -36.66 -10.35
CA SER A 163 -27.60 -36.61 -9.42
C SER A 163 -28.95 -36.42 -10.11
N ILE A 164 -28.98 -36.16 -11.42
CA ILE A 164 -30.23 -35.92 -12.17
C ILE A 164 -30.82 -37.20 -12.77
N ALA A 165 -30.14 -38.35 -12.68
CA ALA A 165 -30.52 -39.58 -13.39
C ALA A 165 -31.44 -40.55 -12.64
N THR A 166 -31.94 -40.23 -11.44
CA THR A 166 -32.78 -41.17 -10.65
C THR A 166 -34.21 -40.73 -10.36
N ALA A 167 -34.71 -39.69 -11.04
CA ALA A 167 -36.09 -39.21 -10.87
C ALA A 167 -36.98 -39.39 -12.11
N SER A 168 -36.67 -40.39 -13.00
CA SER A 168 -37.52 -40.68 -14.15
C SER A 168 -37.73 -42.19 -14.28
N GLY A 169 -38.70 -42.72 -13.57
CA GLY A 169 -39.05 -44.15 -13.64
C GLY A 169 -40.35 -44.54 -12.98
N SER A 170 -41.42 -43.78 -13.21
CA SER A 170 -42.76 -44.25 -12.90
C SER A 170 -43.67 -44.09 -14.14
N ARG A 171 -43.72 -45.12 -14.97
CA ARG A 171 -44.72 -45.24 -16.05
C ARG A 171 -46.13 -45.35 -15.46
N PRO A 172 -47.11 -44.58 -15.90
CA PRO A 172 -48.50 -44.84 -15.55
C PRO A 172 -48.98 -46.11 -16.27
N LYS A 173 -49.62 -47.03 -15.54
CA LYS A 173 -50.29 -48.21 -16.06
C LYS A 173 -51.46 -47.81 -16.92
N THR A 174 -51.40 -48.14 -18.18
CA THR A 174 -52.54 -48.07 -19.11
C THR A 174 -53.65 -49.03 -18.62
N VAL A 175 -54.75 -48.45 -18.26
CA VAL A 175 -55.98 -49.22 -18.04
C VAL A 175 -56.70 -49.29 -19.38
N ASN A 176 -56.86 -50.56 -19.86
CA ASN A 176 -57.57 -50.89 -21.09
C ASN A 176 -59.06 -50.98 -20.79
N PRO A 177 -59.97 -50.26 -21.49
CA PRO A 177 -61.41 -50.57 -21.38
C PRO A 177 -61.80 -51.48 -22.50
N LEU A 178 -62.28 -52.71 -22.15
CA LEU A 178 -62.98 -53.58 -23.08
C LEU A 178 -64.24 -54.21 -22.40
N CYS A 179 -65.36 -53.96 -23.05
CA CYS A 179 -66.57 -54.73 -23.25
C CYS A 179 -67.52 -55.01 -22.05
N SER A 180 -68.64 -54.56 -22.13
CA SER A 180 -69.96 -54.96 -22.70
C SER A 180 -71.04 -54.15 -22.05
#